data_06929540965e36cdd572a397569bf243
#
_entry.id   06929540965e36cdd572a397569bf243
#
_cell.length_a   1.000
_cell.length_b   1.000
_cell.length_c   1.000
_cell.angle_alpha   90.00
_cell.angle_beta   90.00
_cell.angle_gamma   90.00
#
_symmetry.space_group_name_H-M   'P 1'
#
loop_
_entity.id
_entity.type
_entity.pdbx_description
1 polymer ?
#
loop_
_entity_poly.entity_id
_entity_poly.type
_entity_poly.pdbx_seq_one_letter_code
_entity_poly.pdbx_strand_id
1 'polypeptide(L)'
;MFARKVSVRLKPNCLDKFTNLMEHEILPWLRRQKGFLDLITLALPDGGEVATISFWDQEDNAQAFSASGYPQVLEILEEILDAIPYVKTFEVVGSTIPTLDPARPRNAGNLLQNPPAPLGCVSFETNL
;
A
#
# COMPACT_ATOMS: atom_id res chain seq x y z
N MET A 1 8.04 -2.14 9.19
CA MET A 1 6.97 -2.11 8.17
C MET A 1 7.01 -0.79 7.42
N PHE A 2 6.99 -0.87 6.11
CA PHE A 2 7.08 0.31 5.27
C PHE A 2 5.87 0.44 4.37
N ALA A 3 5.49 1.68 4.10
CA ALA A 3 4.41 2.01 3.19
C ALA A 3 4.98 2.78 1.99
N ARG A 4 4.55 2.40 0.80
CA ARG A 4 4.95 3.07 -0.42
C ARG A 4 3.70 3.68 -1.06
N LYS A 5 3.63 4.99 -1.07
CA LYS A 5 2.48 5.70 -1.60
C LYS A 5 2.79 6.20 -3.00
N VAL A 6 1.94 5.87 -3.94
CA VAL A 6 2.05 6.33 -5.32
C VAL A 6 0.81 7.14 -5.65
N SER A 7 1.01 8.42 -5.92
CA SER A 7 -0.07 9.31 -6.33
C SER A 7 -0.07 9.43 -7.83
N VAL A 8 -1.22 9.16 -8.45
CA VAL A 8 -1.35 9.20 -9.89
C VAL A 8 -2.51 10.10 -10.29
N ARG A 9 -2.34 10.78 -11.42
CA ARG A 9 -3.42 11.53 -12.04
C ARG A 9 -3.89 10.75 -13.26
N LEU A 10 -5.19 10.50 -13.32
CA LEU A 10 -5.78 9.73 -14.39
C LEU A 10 -6.35 10.63 -15.48
N LYS A 11 -6.33 10.14 -16.70
CA LYS A 11 -7.08 10.77 -17.79
C LYS A 11 -8.57 10.68 -17.48
N PRO A 12 -9.39 11.58 -18.07
CA PRO A 12 -10.83 11.58 -17.78
C PRO A 12 -11.47 10.23 -18.03
N ASN A 13 -12.38 9.86 -17.15
CA ASN A 13 -13.19 8.64 -17.25
C ASN A 13 -12.39 7.34 -17.23
N CYS A 14 -11.20 7.36 -16.58
CA CYS A 14 -10.34 6.18 -16.53
C CYS A 14 -10.32 5.49 -15.17
N LEU A 15 -11.12 5.94 -14.20
CA LEU A 15 -11.11 5.33 -12.88
C LEU A 15 -11.50 3.85 -12.89
N ASP A 16 -12.55 3.51 -13.64
CA ASP A 16 -13.00 2.13 -13.71
C ASP A 16 -11.94 1.25 -14.36
N LYS A 17 -11.28 1.73 -15.39
CA LYS A 17 -10.21 1.00 -16.04
C LYS A 17 -9.04 0.81 -15.09
N PHE A 18 -8.71 1.85 -14.34
CA PHE A 18 -7.65 1.79 -13.35
C PHE A 18 -7.94 0.72 -12.29
N THR A 19 -9.17 0.74 -11.73
CA THR A 19 -9.56 -0.23 -10.70
C THR A 19 -9.51 -1.66 -11.23
N ASN A 20 -9.96 -1.85 -12.45
CA ASN A 20 -9.91 -3.17 -13.07
C ASN A 20 -8.49 -3.67 -13.27
N LEU A 21 -7.60 -2.81 -13.73
CA LEU A 21 -6.20 -3.18 -13.92
C LEU A 21 -5.54 -3.50 -12.57
N MET A 22 -5.83 -2.69 -11.55
CA MET A 22 -5.28 -2.94 -10.22
C MET A 22 -5.75 -4.27 -9.66
N GLU A 23 -7.04 -4.55 -9.77
CA GLU A 23 -7.63 -5.74 -9.17
C GLU A 23 -7.24 -7.03 -9.90
N HIS A 24 -7.23 -6.99 -11.23
CA HIS A 24 -7.08 -8.21 -12.02
C HIS A 24 -5.65 -8.46 -12.51
N GLU A 25 -4.84 -7.44 -12.64
CA GLU A 25 -3.48 -7.61 -13.16
C GLU A 25 -2.39 -7.26 -12.14
N ILE A 26 -2.52 -6.13 -11.49
CA ILE A 26 -1.44 -5.63 -10.63
C ILE A 26 -1.45 -6.29 -9.25
N LEU A 27 -2.61 -6.35 -8.62
CA LEU A 27 -2.70 -6.93 -7.27
C LEU A 27 -2.30 -8.40 -7.21
N PRO A 28 -2.77 -9.27 -8.13
CA PRO A 28 -2.33 -10.66 -8.10
C PRO A 28 -0.81 -10.81 -8.23
N TRP A 29 -0.19 -9.94 -9.00
CA TRP A 29 1.24 -9.92 -9.17
C TRP A 29 1.95 -9.39 -7.92
N LEU A 30 1.42 -8.32 -7.31
CA LEU A 30 1.98 -7.79 -6.06
C LEU A 30 1.98 -8.84 -4.96
N ARG A 31 0.93 -9.63 -4.88
CA ARG A 31 0.82 -10.67 -3.84
C ARG A 31 1.93 -11.71 -3.92
N ARG A 32 2.59 -11.84 -5.05
CA ARG A 32 3.71 -12.76 -5.21
C ARG A 32 5.06 -12.11 -4.93
N GLN A 33 5.09 -10.81 -4.67
CA GLN A 33 6.34 -10.12 -4.38
C GLN A 33 6.77 -10.37 -2.95
N LYS A 34 8.06 -10.57 -2.77
CA LYS A 34 8.61 -10.82 -1.44
C LYS A 34 8.33 -9.63 -0.53
N GLY A 35 7.76 -9.91 0.64
CA GLY A 35 7.52 -8.89 1.65
C GLY A 35 6.28 -8.05 1.46
N PHE A 36 5.52 -8.27 0.39
CA PHE A 36 4.27 -7.55 0.22
C PHE A 36 3.26 -7.97 1.28
N LEU A 37 2.61 -6.99 1.91
CA LEU A 37 1.63 -7.25 2.96
C LEU A 37 0.21 -6.92 2.53
N ASP A 38 -0.03 -5.68 2.16
CA ASP A 38 -1.37 -5.20 1.86
C ASP A 38 -1.34 -4.01 0.91
N LEU A 39 -2.48 -3.69 0.34
CA LEU A 39 -2.64 -2.57 -0.58
C LEU A 39 -3.93 -1.84 -0.28
N ILE A 40 -3.87 -0.51 -0.24
CA ILE A 40 -5.04 0.34 -0.13
C ILE A 40 -5.05 1.26 -1.33
N THR A 41 -6.19 1.38 -1.98
CA THR A 41 -6.36 2.30 -3.10
C THR A 41 -7.40 3.34 -2.72
N LEU A 42 -7.02 4.60 -2.84
CA LEU A 42 -7.87 5.75 -2.50
C LEU A 42 -8.06 6.59 -3.76
N ALA A 43 -9.27 7.06 -3.97
CA ALA A 43 -9.56 7.91 -5.12
C ALA A 43 -10.33 9.14 -4.69
N LEU A 44 -10.04 10.26 -5.33
CA LEU A 44 -10.89 11.43 -5.16
C LEU A 44 -12.26 11.12 -5.80
N PRO A 45 -13.34 11.66 -5.22
CA PRO A 45 -14.69 11.37 -5.74
C PRO A 45 -14.87 11.69 -7.22
N ASP A 46 -14.13 12.65 -7.75
CA ASP A 46 -14.22 12.99 -9.18
C ASP A 46 -13.44 12.03 -10.08
N GLY A 47 -12.67 11.11 -9.48
CA GLY A 47 -11.94 10.10 -10.23
C GLY A 47 -10.68 10.59 -10.93
N GLY A 48 -10.30 11.85 -10.72
CA GLY A 48 -9.14 12.41 -11.41
C GLY A 48 -7.81 12.10 -10.77
N GLU A 49 -7.80 11.76 -9.49
CA GLU A 49 -6.57 11.49 -8.77
C GLU A 49 -6.75 10.27 -7.87
N VAL A 50 -5.75 9.40 -7.87
CA VAL A 50 -5.76 8.16 -7.11
C VAL A 50 -4.45 8.02 -6.36
N ALA A 51 -4.51 7.50 -5.16
CA ALA A 51 -3.32 7.15 -4.39
C ALA A 51 -3.38 5.67 -4.06
N THR A 52 -2.31 4.95 -4.35
CA THR A 52 -2.18 3.56 -3.92
C THR A 52 -1.12 3.51 -2.84
N ILE A 53 -1.42 2.80 -1.77
CA ILE A 53 -0.47 2.63 -0.66
C ILE A 53 -0.23 1.14 -0.50
N SER A 54 0.98 0.71 -0.83
CA SER A 54 1.38 -0.68 -0.64
C SER A 54 2.19 -0.78 0.65
N PHE A 55 1.95 -1.85 1.39
CA PHE A 55 2.61 -2.08 2.68
C PHE A 55 3.57 -3.25 2.56
N TRP A 56 4.75 -3.10 3.13
CA TRP A 56 5.86 -4.05 3.01
C TRP A 56 6.44 -4.34 4.38
N ASP A 57 6.89 -5.58 4.55
CA ASP A 57 7.45 -6.00 5.83
C ASP A 57 8.76 -5.29 6.16
N GLN A 58 9.59 -5.06 5.14
CA GLN A 58 10.89 -4.43 5.30
C GLN A 58 11.16 -3.45 4.17
N GLU A 59 11.95 -2.44 4.46
CA GLU A 59 12.34 -1.43 3.48
C GLU A 59 13.02 -2.05 2.26
N ASP A 60 13.89 -3.03 2.48
CA ASP A 60 14.62 -3.66 1.40
C ASP A 60 13.71 -4.29 0.36
N ASN A 61 12.62 -4.91 0.82
CA ASN A 61 11.66 -5.51 -0.09
C ASN A 61 10.86 -4.47 -0.86
N ALA A 62 10.52 -3.37 -0.21
CA ALA A 62 9.87 -2.25 -0.89
C ALA A 62 10.77 -1.66 -1.97
N GLN A 63 12.05 -1.51 -1.66
CA GLN A 63 13.02 -0.97 -2.62
C GLN A 63 13.27 -1.93 -3.77
N ALA A 64 13.31 -3.22 -3.50
CA ALA A 64 13.47 -4.22 -4.55
C ALA A 64 12.31 -4.17 -5.53
N PHE A 65 11.09 -4.03 -5.02
CA PHE A 65 9.93 -3.86 -5.89
C PHE A 65 10.02 -2.56 -6.69
N SER A 66 10.42 -1.48 -6.04
CA SER A 66 10.54 -0.19 -6.71
C SER A 66 11.51 -0.25 -7.90
N ALA A 67 12.57 -1.03 -7.77
CA ALA A 67 13.59 -1.13 -8.81
C ALA A 67 13.19 -2.07 -9.95
N SER A 68 12.53 -3.19 -9.64
CA SER A 68 12.28 -4.23 -10.63
C SER A 68 10.83 -4.34 -11.07
N GLY A 69 9.88 -4.14 -10.18
CA GLY A 69 8.47 -4.36 -10.47
C GLY A 69 7.70 -3.12 -10.85
N TYR A 70 8.02 -2.01 -10.22
CA TYR A 70 7.29 -0.77 -10.45
C TYR A 70 7.33 -0.30 -11.92
N PRO A 71 8.45 -0.39 -12.64
CA PRO A 71 8.46 -0.03 -14.05
C PRO A 71 7.44 -0.81 -14.88
N GLN A 72 7.21 -2.07 -14.52
CA GLN A 72 6.22 -2.89 -15.21
C GLN A 72 4.79 -2.42 -14.91
N VAL A 73 4.54 -1.98 -13.69
CA VAL A 73 3.24 -1.40 -13.33
C VAL A 73 2.99 -0.14 -14.15
N LEU A 74 4.01 0.70 -14.30
CA LEU A 74 3.89 1.92 -15.09
C LEU A 74 3.56 1.62 -16.55
N GLU A 75 4.13 0.57 -17.12
CA GLU A 75 3.81 0.17 -18.48
C GLU A 75 2.33 -0.22 -18.61
N ILE A 76 1.82 -0.96 -17.64
CA ILE A 76 0.43 -1.39 -17.65
C ILE A 76 -0.51 -0.18 -17.58
N LEU A 77 -0.14 0.84 -16.81
CA LEU A 77 -0.99 2.00 -16.57
C LEU A 77 -0.75 3.16 -17.54
N GLU A 78 0.26 3.08 -18.37
CA GLU A 78 0.72 4.19 -19.20
C GLU A 78 -0.40 4.90 -19.95
N GLU A 79 -1.30 4.15 -20.57
CA GLU A 79 -2.35 4.72 -21.40
C GLU A 79 -3.34 5.58 -20.64
N ILE A 80 -3.52 5.34 -19.36
CA ILE A 80 -4.52 6.03 -18.57
C ILE A 80 -3.96 7.08 -17.62
N LEU A 81 -2.63 7.21 -17.59
CA LEU A 81 -1.98 8.22 -16.75
C LEU A 81 -1.87 9.55 -17.48
N ASP A 82 -2.20 10.63 -16.75
CA ASP A 82 -2.16 11.98 -17.29
C ASP A 82 -0.90 12.73 -16.88
N ALA A 83 -0.11 12.15 -15.99
CA ALA A 83 1.13 12.76 -15.51
C ALA A 83 2.03 11.67 -14.93
N ILE A 84 3.30 12.02 -14.71
CA ILE A 84 4.25 11.12 -14.08
C ILE A 84 3.82 10.91 -12.62
N PRO A 85 3.68 9.66 -12.16
CA PRO A 85 3.29 9.40 -10.78
C PRO A 85 4.30 9.93 -9.78
N TYR A 86 3.81 10.31 -8.62
CA TYR A 86 4.63 10.80 -7.54
C TYR A 86 4.72 9.74 -6.44
N VAL A 87 5.92 9.35 -6.06
CA VAL A 87 6.15 8.27 -5.10
C VAL A 87 6.77 8.80 -3.82
N LYS A 88 6.20 8.39 -2.69
CA LYS A 88 6.79 8.63 -1.37
C LYS A 88 6.76 7.35 -0.56
N THR A 89 7.81 7.15 0.25
CA THR A 89 7.86 6.01 1.16
C THR A 89 7.83 6.51 2.59
N PHE A 90 7.20 5.71 3.45
CA PHE A 90 7.03 6.05 4.85
C PHE A 90 7.32 4.82 5.70
N GLU A 91 7.83 5.05 6.89
CA GLU A 91 7.85 4.00 7.90
C GLU A 91 6.50 4.02 8.61
N VAL A 92 5.88 2.86 8.78
CA VAL A 92 4.61 2.76 9.49
C VAL A 92 4.93 2.77 10.98
N VAL A 93 4.54 3.84 11.65
CA VAL A 93 4.87 4.00 13.08
C VAL A 93 3.71 3.64 14.01
N GLY A 94 2.52 3.46 13.46
CA GLY A 94 1.36 3.05 14.23
C GLY A 94 0.18 2.74 13.34
N SER A 95 -0.70 1.87 13.79
CA SER A 95 -1.91 1.51 13.06
C SER A 95 -2.89 0.79 13.97
N THR A 96 -4.17 1.03 13.76
CA THR A 96 -5.23 0.28 14.43
C THR A 96 -5.68 -0.91 13.59
N ILE A 97 -5.18 -1.03 12.36
CA ILE A 97 -5.49 -2.17 11.49
C ILE A 97 -4.57 -3.32 11.87
N PRO A 98 -5.11 -4.46 12.34
CA PRO A 98 -4.27 -5.53 12.90
C PRO A 98 -3.18 -6.03 11.96
N THR A 99 -3.47 -6.19 10.69
CA THR A 99 -2.50 -6.69 9.72
C THR A 99 -1.43 -5.66 9.37
N LEU A 100 -1.67 -4.39 9.68
CA LEU A 100 -0.77 -3.29 9.37
C LEU A 100 -0.21 -2.62 10.61
N ASP A 101 -0.24 -3.30 11.75
CA ASP A 101 0.29 -2.78 13.00
C ASP A 101 1.74 -3.25 13.17
N PRO A 102 2.71 -2.34 13.15
CA PRO A 102 4.12 -2.73 13.30
C PRO A 102 4.43 -3.33 14.66
N ALA A 103 3.59 -3.11 15.66
CA ALA A 103 3.79 -3.68 17.00
C ALA A 103 3.24 -5.10 17.12
N ARG A 104 2.52 -5.60 16.11
CA ARG A 104 1.94 -6.94 16.16
C ARG A 104 2.75 -7.93 15.36
N PRO A 105 2.90 -9.18 15.85
CA PRO A 105 3.59 -10.21 15.09
C PRO A 105 2.82 -10.52 13.81
N ARG A 106 3.55 -10.79 12.74
CA ARG A 106 2.93 -11.20 11.48
C ARG A 106 2.43 -12.63 11.53
N ASN A 107 2.91 -13.40 12.46
CA ASN A 107 2.51 -14.78 12.61
C ASN A 107 1.13 -14.84 13.27
N ALA A 108 0.14 -15.33 12.54
CA ALA A 108 -1.24 -15.36 13.00
C ALA A 108 -1.42 -16.19 14.27
N GLY A 109 -0.66 -17.26 14.45
CA GLY A 109 -0.77 -18.10 15.63
C GLY A 109 -0.43 -17.35 16.91
N ASN A 110 0.37 -16.34 16.82
CA ASN A 110 0.77 -15.56 17.97
C ASN A 110 -0.23 -14.47 18.32
N LEU A 111 -1.06 -14.09 17.40
CA LEU A 111 -1.98 -12.99 17.65
C LEU A 111 -2.99 -13.30 18.73
N LEU A 112 -3.35 -14.55 18.87
CA LEU A 112 -4.33 -14.96 19.87
C LEU A 112 -3.72 -15.02 21.27
N GLN A 113 -2.42 -15.16 21.36
CA GLN A 113 -1.73 -15.37 22.64
C GLN A 113 -1.05 -14.13 23.15
N ASN A 114 -0.75 -13.22 22.27
CA ASN A 114 -0.03 -12.02 22.63
C ASN A 114 -0.98 -10.86 22.77
N PRO A 115 -1.00 -10.25 23.95
CA PRO A 115 -1.84 -9.07 24.12
C PRO A 115 -1.31 -7.93 23.27
N PRO A 116 -2.16 -6.92 23.08
CA PRO A 116 -1.76 -5.76 22.34
C PRO A 116 -0.53 -5.09 22.92
N ALA A 117 -0.02 -4.18 22.14
CA ALA A 117 1.17 -3.43 22.46
C ALA A 117 1.07 -2.71 23.80
N PRO A 118 2.21 -2.31 24.32
CA PRO A 118 2.28 -1.59 25.58
C PRO A 118 1.43 -0.35 25.62
N LEU A 119 0.99 -0.05 26.78
CA LEU A 119 0.01 1.00 27.01
C LEU A 119 0.45 2.38 26.60
N GLY A 120 1.74 2.65 26.68
CA GLY A 120 2.24 3.96 26.28
C GLY A 120 1.97 4.28 24.82
N CYS A 121 1.89 3.26 23.99
CA CYS A 121 1.60 3.46 22.57
C CYS A 121 0.13 3.54 22.28
N VAL A 122 -0.67 2.95 23.15
CA VAL A 122 -2.12 2.92 22.93
C VAL A 122 -2.75 4.27 23.16
N SER A 123 -2.20 5.05 24.05
CA SER A 123 -2.84 6.27 24.50
C SER A 123 -3.12 7.25 23.37
N PHE A 124 -2.34 7.22 22.31
CA PHE A 124 -2.62 8.18 21.28
C PHE A 124 -3.59 7.69 20.21
N GLU A 125 -3.92 6.45 20.22
CA GLU A 125 -4.97 5.95 19.35
C GLU A 125 -6.32 6.50 19.75
N THR A 126 -6.49 6.79 21.00
CA THR A 126 -7.75 7.31 21.48
C THR A 126 -8.01 8.75 21.07
N ASN A 127 -7.02 9.42 20.54
CA ASN A 127 -7.14 10.79 20.10
C ASN A 127 -7.60 10.90 18.65
N LEU A 128 -7.74 9.81 18.01
CA LEU A 128 -8.21 9.78 16.63
C LEU A 128 -9.73 9.71 16.58
#